data_0792079a4a0bfd758d4f588ef256f115
#
_entry.id   0792079a4a0bfd758d4f588ef256f115
#
_cell.length_a   1.000
_cell.length_b   1.000
_cell.length_c   1.000
_cell.angle_alpha   90.00
_cell.angle_beta   90.00
_cell.angle_gamma   90.00
#
_symmetry.space_group_name_H-M   'P 1'
#
loop_
_entity.id
_entity.type
_entity.pdbx_description
1 polymer ?
#
loop_
_entity_poly.entity_id
_entity_poly.type
_entity_poly.pdbx_seq_one_letter_code
_entity_poly.pdbx_strand_id
1 'polypeptide(L)'
;AYKAELLELVSDAAKTGIPVIGSINCAGAGDAWIEYAAAMQQAGASALELNIFLLPTDRRASAQEIESHYAGIVRKVVAEVTIPVSVKLPMRLTNVLSVGDALLGRGAGGLVLYNRFFEPDIDIEKMCLVNGDPFSEPGELRNVLRSTALCAHALPQLDIAVSTGVHDGAAAVKSLLCGAAAVQVCTAIHKY
;
A
#
# COMPACT_ATOMS: atom_id res chain seq x y z
N ALA A 1 -15.31 -19.38 3.21
CA ALA A 1 -14.35 -19.80 4.24
C ALA A 1 -13.27 -18.73 4.42
N TYR A 2 -12.42 -18.47 3.47
CA TYR A 2 -11.26 -17.58 3.58
C TYR A 2 -11.58 -16.14 4.07
N LYS A 3 -12.63 -15.49 3.54
CA LYS A 3 -13.04 -14.14 3.99
C LYS A 3 -13.41 -14.13 5.47
N ALA A 4 -14.14 -15.13 5.95
CA ALA A 4 -14.57 -15.21 7.34
C ALA A 4 -13.38 -15.39 8.30
N GLU A 5 -12.41 -16.24 7.93
CA GLU A 5 -11.19 -16.48 8.71
C GLU A 5 -10.33 -15.22 8.83
N LEU A 6 -10.17 -14.44 7.74
CA LEU A 6 -9.44 -13.16 7.78
C LEU A 6 -10.13 -12.13 8.70
N LEU A 7 -11.46 -12.03 8.65
CA LEU A 7 -12.20 -11.10 9.51
C LEU A 7 -12.14 -11.52 10.99
N GLU A 8 -12.12 -12.82 11.26
CA GLU A 8 -11.92 -13.34 12.62
C GLU A 8 -10.53 -12.98 13.15
N LEU A 9 -9.46 -13.13 12.33
CA LEU A 9 -8.11 -12.71 12.68
C LEU A 9 -8.02 -11.21 12.99
N VAL A 10 -8.69 -10.36 12.23
CA VAL A 10 -8.77 -8.91 12.50
C VAL A 10 -9.46 -8.66 13.82
N SER A 11 -10.59 -9.33 14.08
CA SER A 11 -11.34 -9.19 15.33
C SER A 11 -10.53 -9.64 16.55
N ASP A 12 -9.77 -10.73 16.42
CA ASP A 12 -8.92 -11.22 17.50
C ASP A 12 -7.72 -10.30 17.75
N ALA A 13 -7.09 -9.81 16.69
CA ALA A 13 -6.01 -8.84 16.80
C ALA A 13 -6.49 -7.53 17.46
N ALA A 14 -7.68 -7.03 17.13
CA ALA A 14 -8.24 -5.82 17.73
C ALA A 14 -8.46 -5.95 19.26
N LYS A 15 -8.74 -7.15 19.77
CA LYS A 15 -8.89 -7.42 21.21
C LYS A 15 -7.59 -7.23 22.00
N THR A 16 -6.44 -7.22 21.36
CA THR A 16 -5.14 -7.02 22.02
C THR A 16 -4.91 -5.58 22.48
N GLY A 17 -5.74 -4.62 22.04
CA GLY A 17 -5.57 -3.20 22.31
C GLY A 17 -4.52 -2.50 21.42
N ILE A 18 -3.90 -3.21 20.49
CA ILE A 18 -2.99 -2.63 19.48
C ILE A 18 -3.83 -2.23 18.27
N PRO A 19 -3.68 -1.00 17.74
CA PRO A 19 -4.36 -0.60 16.51
C PRO A 19 -4.10 -1.55 15.35
N VAL A 20 -5.16 -2.00 14.67
CA VAL A 20 -5.08 -2.92 13.53
C VAL A 20 -5.40 -2.17 12.26
N ILE A 21 -4.49 -2.16 11.30
CA ILE A 21 -4.72 -1.62 9.97
C ILE A 21 -5.06 -2.78 9.03
N GLY A 22 -6.32 -2.84 8.57
CA GLY A 22 -6.75 -3.86 7.63
C GLY A 22 -6.26 -3.54 6.21
N SER A 23 -5.43 -4.41 5.62
CA SER A 23 -4.98 -4.22 4.23
C SER A 23 -5.86 -4.99 3.27
N ILE A 24 -6.41 -4.30 2.26
CA ILE A 24 -7.36 -4.83 1.28
C ILE A 24 -6.72 -4.78 -0.11
N ASN A 25 -6.85 -5.89 -0.83
CA ASN A 25 -6.53 -5.97 -2.25
C ASN A 25 -7.70 -6.64 -2.99
N CYS A 26 -8.27 -5.95 -3.98
CA CYS A 26 -9.36 -6.47 -4.81
C CYS A 26 -9.04 -6.29 -6.28
N ALA A 27 -9.55 -7.19 -7.12
CA ALA A 27 -9.45 -7.05 -8.56
C ALA A 27 -10.45 -6.00 -9.08
N GLY A 28 -10.00 -5.14 -9.99
CA GLY A 28 -10.83 -4.13 -10.64
C GLY A 28 -11.33 -3.01 -9.72
N ALA A 29 -12.28 -2.20 -10.19
CA ALA A 29 -12.88 -1.05 -9.48
C ALA A 29 -14.28 -1.34 -8.93
N GLY A 30 -14.63 -2.60 -8.77
CA GLY A 30 -15.97 -3.05 -8.39
C GLY A 30 -16.31 -2.79 -6.91
N ASP A 31 -17.52 -3.21 -6.55
CA ASP A 31 -18.08 -3.01 -5.21
C ASP A 31 -17.40 -3.87 -4.13
N ALA A 32 -16.57 -4.84 -4.52
CA ALA A 32 -15.78 -5.65 -3.61
C ALA A 32 -14.90 -4.80 -2.66
N TRP A 33 -14.36 -3.69 -3.14
CA TRP A 33 -13.61 -2.75 -2.29
C TRP A 33 -14.45 -2.21 -1.14
N ILE A 34 -15.70 -1.84 -1.43
CA ILE A 34 -16.67 -1.31 -0.46
C ILE A 34 -17.05 -2.38 0.56
N GLU A 35 -17.41 -3.56 0.07
CA GLU A 35 -17.82 -4.70 0.91
C GLU A 35 -16.71 -5.15 1.87
N TYR A 36 -15.45 -5.23 1.39
CA TYR A 36 -14.32 -5.60 2.23
C TYR A 36 -13.98 -4.49 3.22
N ALA A 37 -14.04 -3.22 2.81
CA ALA A 37 -13.79 -2.08 3.68
C ALA A 37 -14.78 -2.03 4.85
N ALA A 38 -16.07 -2.14 4.56
CA ALA A 38 -17.12 -2.19 5.58
C ALA A 38 -16.92 -3.40 6.53
N ALA A 39 -16.62 -4.58 5.98
CA ALA A 39 -16.41 -5.78 6.78
C ALA A 39 -15.17 -5.67 7.70
N MET A 40 -14.06 -5.09 7.22
CA MET A 40 -12.86 -4.85 8.03
C MET A 40 -13.15 -3.87 9.18
N GLN A 41 -13.86 -2.77 8.89
CA GLN A 41 -14.29 -1.84 9.94
C GLN A 41 -15.17 -2.53 10.98
N GLN A 42 -16.16 -3.33 10.56
CA GLN A 42 -17.04 -4.09 11.47
C GLN A 42 -16.27 -5.12 12.30
N ALA A 43 -15.21 -5.70 11.75
CA ALA A 43 -14.32 -6.63 12.47
C ALA A 43 -13.43 -5.93 13.51
N GLY A 44 -13.41 -4.59 13.56
CA GLY A 44 -12.66 -3.82 14.55
C GLY A 44 -11.32 -3.25 14.04
N ALA A 45 -11.09 -3.21 12.74
CA ALA A 45 -9.93 -2.51 12.18
C ALA A 45 -9.97 -1.03 12.58
N SER A 46 -8.83 -0.49 13.00
CA SER A 46 -8.65 0.92 13.39
C SER A 46 -8.43 1.84 12.20
N ALA A 47 -7.93 1.30 11.08
CA ALA A 47 -7.72 1.99 9.82
C ALA A 47 -7.69 0.97 8.67
N LEU A 48 -7.74 1.46 7.44
CA LEU A 48 -7.61 0.65 6.22
C LEU A 48 -6.37 1.05 5.42
N GLU A 49 -5.72 0.06 4.83
CA GLU A 49 -4.75 0.22 3.76
C GLU A 49 -5.34 -0.34 2.46
N LEU A 50 -5.56 0.51 1.47
CA LEU A 50 -5.97 0.06 0.14
C LEU A 50 -4.72 -0.25 -0.68
N ASN A 51 -4.43 -1.53 -0.83
CA ASN A 51 -3.34 -2.02 -1.65
C ASN A 51 -3.80 -2.14 -3.11
N ILE A 52 -3.89 -1.00 -3.78
CA ILE A 52 -4.39 -0.93 -5.16
C ILE A 52 -3.24 -1.26 -6.10
N PHE A 53 -3.37 -2.42 -6.75
CA PHE A 53 -2.41 -2.89 -7.72
C PHE A 53 -3.02 -2.92 -9.11
N LEU A 54 -2.47 -2.12 -10.01
CA LEU A 54 -2.80 -2.15 -11.43
C LEU A 54 -1.53 -2.37 -12.24
N LEU A 55 -1.51 -3.43 -13.03
CA LEU A 55 -0.52 -3.64 -14.08
C LEU A 55 -1.14 -3.24 -15.42
N PRO A 56 -0.84 -2.05 -15.96
CA PRO A 56 -1.42 -1.62 -17.22
C PRO A 56 -0.79 -2.42 -18.37
N THR A 57 -1.60 -3.25 -19.01
CA THR A 57 -1.21 -4.06 -20.18
C THR A 57 -1.78 -3.53 -21.49
N ASP A 58 -2.78 -2.63 -21.42
CA ASP A 58 -3.33 -1.96 -22.59
C ASP A 58 -2.45 -0.75 -22.96
N ARG A 59 -1.82 -0.81 -24.13
CA ARG A 59 -1.00 0.29 -24.68
C ARG A 59 -1.78 1.61 -24.93
N ARG A 60 -3.12 1.56 -24.89
CA ARG A 60 -3.97 2.73 -25.11
C ARG A 60 -4.36 3.41 -23.82
N ALA A 61 -4.22 2.72 -22.69
CA ALA A 61 -4.52 3.31 -21.37
C ALA A 61 -3.55 4.45 -21.06
N SER A 62 -4.08 5.64 -20.86
CA SER A 62 -3.31 6.80 -20.45
C SER A 62 -2.96 6.76 -18.97
N ALA A 63 -1.90 7.44 -18.55
CA ALA A 63 -1.55 7.59 -17.14
C ALA A 63 -2.74 8.20 -16.35
N GLN A 64 -3.43 9.18 -16.92
CA GLN A 64 -4.57 9.83 -16.27
C GLN A 64 -5.75 8.87 -16.04
N GLU A 65 -6.03 7.96 -16.95
CA GLU A 65 -7.07 6.94 -16.76
C GLU A 65 -6.73 6.00 -15.62
N ILE A 66 -5.45 5.55 -15.55
CA ILE A 66 -4.95 4.69 -14.48
C ILE A 66 -5.02 5.42 -13.13
N GLU A 67 -4.54 6.65 -13.04
CA GLU A 67 -4.56 7.47 -11.83
C GLU A 67 -6.00 7.78 -11.39
N SER A 68 -6.91 8.04 -12.34
CA SER A 68 -8.34 8.23 -12.07
C SER A 68 -9.00 6.98 -11.47
N HIS A 69 -8.51 5.80 -11.85
CA HIS A 69 -8.99 4.54 -11.27
C HIS A 69 -8.65 4.43 -9.78
N TYR A 70 -7.41 4.77 -9.38
CA TYR A 70 -7.03 4.84 -7.96
C TYR A 70 -7.94 5.81 -7.19
N ALA A 71 -8.08 7.03 -7.70
CA ALA A 71 -8.92 8.06 -7.07
C ALA A 71 -10.41 7.65 -6.98
N GLY A 72 -10.91 6.91 -7.97
CA GLY A 72 -12.26 6.36 -8.00
C GLY A 72 -12.52 5.34 -6.89
N ILE A 73 -11.59 4.42 -6.66
CA ILE A 73 -11.67 3.42 -5.57
C ILE A 73 -11.65 4.12 -4.21
N VAL A 74 -10.69 5.02 -3.99
CA VAL A 74 -10.54 5.74 -2.72
C VAL A 74 -11.82 6.50 -2.38
N ARG A 75 -12.39 7.25 -3.34
CA ARG A 75 -13.64 7.99 -3.14
C ARG A 75 -14.78 7.08 -2.67
N LYS A 76 -14.93 5.91 -3.27
CA LYS A 76 -15.99 4.95 -2.92
C LYS A 76 -15.79 4.39 -1.51
N VAL A 77 -14.57 3.98 -1.17
CA VAL A 77 -14.27 3.42 0.14
C VAL A 77 -14.40 4.46 1.25
N VAL A 78 -13.86 5.67 1.06
CA VAL A 78 -13.96 6.76 2.05
C VAL A 78 -15.42 7.17 2.30
N ALA A 79 -16.30 7.05 1.31
CA ALA A 79 -17.73 7.33 1.49
C ALA A 79 -18.45 6.26 2.33
N GLU A 80 -17.91 5.04 2.43
CA GLU A 80 -18.53 3.90 3.11
C GLU A 80 -18.07 3.76 4.55
N VAL A 81 -16.79 4.06 4.85
CA VAL A 81 -16.20 3.84 6.17
C VAL A 81 -15.97 5.13 6.93
N THR A 82 -15.90 5.03 8.26
CA THR A 82 -15.59 6.17 9.15
C THR A 82 -14.16 6.13 9.70
N ILE A 83 -13.46 5.01 9.54
CA ILE A 83 -12.05 4.86 9.95
C ILE A 83 -11.11 5.43 8.87
N PRO A 84 -9.90 5.88 9.26
CA PRO A 84 -8.93 6.42 8.31
C PRO A 84 -8.57 5.44 7.20
N VAL A 85 -8.33 5.98 6.00
CA VAL A 85 -7.97 5.21 4.81
C VAL A 85 -6.62 5.67 4.29
N SER A 86 -5.67 4.77 4.19
CA SER A 86 -4.39 4.95 3.51
C SER A 86 -4.37 4.20 2.18
N VAL A 87 -3.49 4.63 1.27
CA VAL A 87 -3.33 4.01 -0.05
C VAL A 87 -1.90 3.56 -0.25
N LYS A 88 -1.71 2.27 -0.48
CA LYS A 88 -0.41 1.71 -0.83
C LYS A 88 -0.21 1.76 -2.33
N LEU A 89 0.82 2.50 -2.74
CA LEU A 89 1.08 2.83 -4.12
C LEU A 89 2.15 1.92 -4.75
N PRO A 90 2.11 1.72 -6.08
CA PRO A 90 3.21 1.11 -6.80
C PRO A 90 4.39 2.09 -6.89
N MET A 91 5.61 1.57 -6.97
CA MET A 91 6.81 2.40 -7.13
C MET A 91 6.89 3.10 -8.48
N ARG A 92 6.27 2.54 -9.51
CA ARG A 92 6.36 3.01 -10.90
C ARG A 92 5.20 3.93 -11.23
N LEU A 93 5.28 5.17 -10.77
CA LEU A 93 4.37 6.26 -11.09
C LEU A 93 5.13 7.38 -11.81
N THR A 94 4.47 8.05 -12.74
CA THR A 94 5.05 9.19 -13.46
C THR A 94 5.29 10.37 -12.50
N ASN A 95 4.33 10.65 -11.62
CA ASN A 95 4.41 11.71 -10.62
C ASN A 95 3.66 11.32 -9.36
N VAL A 96 4.39 10.85 -8.35
CA VAL A 96 3.80 10.44 -7.06
C VAL A 96 3.13 11.60 -6.32
N LEU A 97 3.60 12.85 -6.50
CA LEU A 97 3.00 14.02 -5.86
C LEU A 97 1.62 14.32 -6.43
N SER A 98 1.47 14.27 -7.76
CA SER A 98 0.18 14.46 -8.43
C SER A 98 -0.83 13.39 -8.02
N VAL A 99 -0.40 12.13 -7.94
CA VAL A 99 -1.24 11.03 -7.48
C VAL A 99 -1.63 11.24 -6.01
N GLY A 100 -0.67 11.57 -5.15
CA GLY A 100 -0.92 11.84 -3.73
C GLY A 100 -1.92 12.97 -3.50
N ASP A 101 -1.78 14.07 -4.22
CA ASP A 101 -2.71 15.21 -4.16
C ASP A 101 -4.12 14.82 -4.61
N ALA A 102 -4.23 14.06 -5.71
CA ALA A 102 -5.51 13.53 -6.18
C ALA A 102 -6.18 12.60 -5.16
N LEU A 103 -5.41 11.76 -4.46
CA LEU A 103 -5.91 10.85 -3.42
C LEU A 103 -6.32 11.62 -2.16
N LEU A 104 -5.54 12.62 -1.74
CA LEU A 104 -5.90 13.54 -0.65
C LEU A 104 -7.24 14.22 -0.94
N GLY A 105 -7.44 14.75 -2.15
CA GLY A 105 -8.70 15.33 -2.60
C GLY A 105 -9.88 14.35 -2.63
N ARG A 106 -9.65 13.05 -2.47
CA ARG A 106 -10.69 12.00 -2.33
C ARG A 106 -10.84 11.49 -0.90
N GLY A 107 -10.13 12.08 0.06
CA GLY A 107 -10.25 11.79 1.48
C GLY A 107 -9.27 10.71 1.98
N ALA A 108 -8.23 10.36 1.23
CA ALA A 108 -7.15 9.55 1.78
C ALA A 108 -6.45 10.31 2.91
N GLY A 109 -6.20 9.64 4.04
CA GLY A 109 -5.45 10.18 5.18
C GLY A 109 -3.96 9.88 5.13
N GLY A 110 -3.52 8.95 4.29
CA GLY A 110 -2.12 8.59 4.19
C GLY A 110 -1.74 7.84 2.92
N LEU A 111 -0.43 7.78 2.67
CA LEU A 111 0.18 7.00 1.59
C LEU A 111 1.17 6.00 2.16
N VAL A 112 1.19 4.80 1.60
CA VAL A 112 2.21 3.79 1.88
C VAL A 112 3.13 3.67 0.67
N LEU A 113 4.40 3.99 0.85
CA LEU A 113 5.43 3.99 -0.19
C LEU A 113 6.45 2.89 0.11
N TYR A 114 6.53 1.81 -0.63
CA TYR A 114 5.73 1.40 -1.77
C TYR A 114 5.31 -0.06 -1.65
N ASN A 115 4.35 -0.48 -2.49
CA ASN A 115 4.11 -1.89 -2.73
C ASN A 115 5.28 -2.46 -3.55
N ARG A 116 5.74 -3.66 -3.18
CA ARG A 116 6.69 -4.41 -3.98
C ARG A 116 5.93 -5.35 -4.92
N PHE A 117 6.10 -5.12 -6.21
CA PHE A 117 5.49 -5.97 -7.22
C PHE A 117 6.18 -7.33 -7.30
N PHE A 118 5.39 -8.32 -7.65
CA PHE A 118 5.91 -9.55 -8.22
C PHE A 118 6.69 -9.21 -9.50
N GLU A 119 7.99 -9.46 -9.49
CA GLU A 119 8.84 -9.34 -10.66
C GLU A 119 9.28 -10.74 -11.07
N PRO A 120 8.82 -11.23 -12.25
CA PRO A 120 9.22 -12.54 -12.74
C PRO A 120 10.70 -12.52 -13.17
N ASP A 121 11.34 -13.68 -13.07
CA ASP A 121 12.66 -13.94 -13.62
C ASP A 121 12.55 -15.01 -14.72
N ILE A 122 13.65 -15.27 -15.41
CA ILE A 122 13.73 -16.24 -16.51
C ILE A 122 14.79 -17.30 -16.18
N ASP A 123 14.34 -18.55 -16.08
CA ASP A 123 15.24 -19.71 -16.06
C ASP A 123 15.74 -19.94 -17.49
N ILE A 124 17.01 -19.61 -17.73
CA ILE A 124 17.62 -19.69 -19.06
C ILE A 124 17.87 -21.14 -19.52
N GLU A 125 17.99 -22.06 -18.59
CA GLU A 125 18.17 -23.47 -18.93
C GLU A 125 16.85 -24.13 -19.33
N LYS A 126 15.78 -23.82 -18.62
CA LYS A 126 14.42 -24.31 -18.89
C LYS A 126 13.66 -23.44 -19.87
N MET A 127 14.18 -22.27 -20.22
CA MET A 127 13.52 -21.26 -21.08
C MET A 127 12.08 -20.96 -20.66
N CYS A 128 11.85 -20.78 -19.35
CA CYS A 128 10.53 -20.49 -18.79
C CYS A 128 10.59 -19.35 -17.76
N LEU A 129 9.43 -18.73 -17.54
CA LEU A 129 9.26 -17.75 -16.46
C LEU A 129 9.30 -18.47 -15.12
N VAL A 130 10.01 -17.90 -14.17
CA VAL A 130 10.06 -18.33 -12.77
C VAL A 130 9.73 -17.16 -11.86
N ASN A 131 9.38 -17.46 -10.63
CA ASN A 131 9.12 -16.44 -9.62
C ASN A 131 10.44 -15.82 -9.17
N GLY A 132 10.54 -14.49 -9.21
CA GLY A 132 11.61 -13.77 -8.54
C GLY A 132 11.49 -13.86 -7.01
N ASP A 133 12.50 -13.38 -6.29
CA ASP A 133 12.48 -13.37 -4.83
C ASP A 133 11.34 -12.46 -4.31
N PRO A 134 10.40 -12.98 -3.50
CA PRO A 134 9.33 -12.17 -2.91
C PRO A 134 9.85 -11.19 -1.86
N PHE A 135 11.05 -11.38 -1.32
CA PHE A 135 11.63 -10.55 -0.27
C PHE A 135 12.33 -9.31 -0.84
N SER A 136 12.21 -8.22 -0.10
CA SER A 136 12.92 -6.97 -0.45
C SER A 136 14.40 -7.05 -0.12
N GLU A 137 15.18 -6.19 -0.79
CA GLU A 137 16.60 -5.98 -0.49
C GLU A 137 16.80 -4.62 0.22
N PRO A 138 17.79 -4.49 1.14
CA PRO A 138 18.06 -3.23 1.83
C PRO A 138 18.31 -2.04 0.90
N GLY A 139 18.86 -2.29 -0.30
CA GLY A 139 19.15 -1.28 -1.31
C GLY A 139 17.90 -0.60 -1.88
N GLU A 140 16.76 -1.26 -1.85
CA GLU A 140 15.48 -0.74 -2.35
C GLU A 140 15.00 0.49 -1.54
N LEU A 141 15.36 0.60 -0.27
CA LEU A 141 14.99 1.71 0.60
C LEU A 141 15.36 3.09 0.04
N ARG A 142 16.46 3.22 -0.71
CA ARG A 142 16.91 4.52 -1.23
C ARG A 142 15.89 5.22 -2.13
N ASN A 143 15.19 4.45 -2.95
CA ASN A 143 14.14 4.99 -3.81
C ASN A 143 12.91 5.43 -3.00
N VAL A 144 12.60 4.67 -1.96
CA VAL A 144 11.48 4.97 -1.04
C VAL A 144 11.75 6.25 -0.27
N LEU A 145 12.96 6.41 0.31
CA LEU A 145 13.34 7.61 1.06
C LEU A 145 13.21 8.90 0.25
N ARG A 146 13.62 8.88 -1.03
CA ARG A 146 13.45 10.04 -1.92
C ARG A 146 12.00 10.45 -2.04
N SER A 147 11.13 9.51 -2.35
CA SER A 147 9.71 9.77 -2.52
C SER A 147 9.03 10.18 -1.22
N THR A 148 9.44 9.57 -0.10
CA THR A 148 8.96 9.93 1.24
C THR A 148 9.26 11.40 1.55
N ALA A 149 10.51 11.84 1.35
CA ALA A 149 10.89 13.24 1.60
C ALA A 149 10.11 14.22 0.71
N LEU A 150 9.92 13.88 -0.57
CA LEU A 150 9.13 14.70 -1.50
C LEU A 150 7.66 14.78 -1.07
N CYS A 151 7.03 13.66 -0.75
CA CYS A 151 5.62 13.61 -0.35
C CYS A 151 5.40 14.29 1.00
N ALA A 152 6.23 14.02 2.00
CA ALA A 152 6.11 14.63 3.32
C ALA A 152 6.26 16.17 3.29
N HIS A 153 7.10 16.68 2.37
CA HIS A 153 7.24 18.12 2.17
C HIS A 153 6.09 18.75 1.41
N ALA A 154 5.68 18.12 0.29
CA ALA A 154 4.71 18.72 -0.62
C ALA A 154 3.24 18.47 -0.21
N LEU A 155 2.97 17.42 0.55
CA LEU A 155 1.64 16.97 0.95
C LEU A 155 1.56 16.79 2.49
N PRO A 156 1.77 17.85 3.28
CA PRO A 156 1.85 17.76 4.74
C PRO A 156 0.55 17.31 5.43
N GLN A 157 -0.54 17.22 4.69
CA GLN A 157 -1.84 16.71 5.18
C GLN A 157 -1.93 15.17 5.09
N LEU A 158 -1.01 14.51 4.41
CA LEU A 158 -0.97 13.05 4.29
C LEU A 158 0.09 12.47 5.22
N ASP A 159 -0.29 11.49 6.02
CA ASP A 159 0.67 10.65 6.72
C ASP A 159 1.38 9.73 5.73
N ILE A 160 2.70 9.70 5.76
CA ILE A 160 3.50 8.85 4.88
C ILE A 160 4.03 7.65 5.68
N ALA A 161 3.70 6.44 5.24
CA ALA A 161 4.32 5.22 5.74
C ALA A 161 5.34 4.69 4.75
N VAL A 162 6.55 4.38 5.23
CA VAL A 162 7.60 3.75 4.43
C VAL A 162 7.39 2.24 4.44
N SER A 163 7.41 1.63 3.27
CA SER A 163 7.38 0.17 3.09
C SER A 163 8.42 -0.22 2.05
N THR A 164 8.94 -1.45 2.14
CA THR A 164 10.00 -1.99 1.28
C THR A 164 11.42 -1.53 1.66
N GLY A 165 12.33 -2.47 1.79
CA GLY A 165 13.75 -2.23 2.09
C GLY A 165 14.06 -1.91 3.56
N VAL A 166 13.09 -2.03 4.46
CA VAL A 166 13.30 -1.84 5.90
C VAL A 166 13.71 -3.17 6.54
N HIS A 167 15.00 -3.31 6.86
CA HIS A 167 15.59 -4.53 7.38
C HIS A 167 16.19 -4.38 8.78
N ASP A 168 16.42 -3.14 9.21
CA ASP A 168 17.05 -2.83 10.50
C ASP A 168 16.56 -1.52 11.10
N GLY A 169 16.97 -1.22 12.33
CA GLY A 169 16.62 0.01 13.02
C GLY A 169 17.18 1.27 12.34
N ALA A 170 18.32 1.17 11.66
CA ALA A 170 18.89 2.30 10.93
C ALA A 170 18.01 2.69 9.73
N ALA A 171 17.44 1.69 9.03
CA ALA A 171 16.47 1.92 7.96
C ALA A 171 15.20 2.62 8.49
N ALA A 172 14.69 2.20 9.65
CA ALA A 172 13.55 2.84 10.29
C ALA A 172 13.84 4.31 10.65
N VAL A 173 14.98 4.58 11.29
CA VAL A 173 15.41 5.95 11.64
C VAL A 173 15.55 6.84 10.40
N LYS A 174 16.17 6.34 9.32
CA LYS A 174 16.28 7.08 8.05
C LYS A 174 14.91 7.43 7.48
N SER A 175 13.94 6.52 7.57
CA SER A 175 12.58 6.73 7.09
C SER A 175 11.89 7.87 7.87
N LEU A 176 11.99 7.85 9.20
CA LEU A 176 11.44 8.90 10.06
C LEU A 176 12.10 10.26 9.80
N LEU A 177 13.42 10.29 9.63
CA LEU A 177 14.16 11.53 9.28
C LEU A 177 13.77 12.11 7.92
N CYS A 178 13.28 11.27 7.00
CA CYS A 178 12.73 11.71 5.72
C CYS A 178 11.28 12.21 5.81
N GLY A 179 10.67 12.21 7.01
CA GLY A 179 9.31 12.68 7.24
C GLY A 179 8.24 11.59 7.23
N ALA A 180 8.61 10.32 7.33
CA ALA A 180 7.64 9.25 7.50
C ALA A 180 6.97 9.34 8.88
N ALA A 181 5.65 9.16 8.93
CA ALA A 181 4.87 9.01 10.16
C ALA A 181 4.92 7.57 10.70
N ALA A 182 5.12 6.58 9.80
CA ALA A 182 5.18 5.17 10.16
C ALA A 182 6.14 4.40 9.25
N VAL A 183 6.52 3.19 9.70
CA VAL A 183 7.40 2.28 8.96
C VAL A 183 6.80 0.88 8.99
N GLN A 184 6.66 0.25 7.83
CA GLN A 184 6.21 -1.13 7.68
C GLN A 184 7.43 -2.06 7.58
N VAL A 185 7.46 -3.10 8.41
CA VAL A 185 8.48 -4.13 8.40
C VAL A 185 7.83 -5.47 8.05
N CYS A 186 8.30 -6.11 7.00
CA CYS A 186 7.77 -7.40 6.54
C CYS A 186 8.92 -8.41 6.38
N THR A 187 9.79 -8.21 5.41
CA THR A 187 10.87 -9.15 5.07
C THR A 187 11.76 -9.51 6.26
N ALA A 188 12.12 -8.55 7.11
CA ALA A 188 12.94 -8.81 8.28
C ALA A 188 12.26 -9.75 9.28
N ILE A 189 10.92 -9.62 9.45
CA ILE A 189 10.16 -10.53 10.34
C ILE A 189 10.09 -11.95 9.78
N HIS A 190 10.08 -12.11 8.45
CA HIS A 190 10.08 -13.43 7.82
C HIS A 190 11.45 -14.11 7.81
N LYS A 191 12.53 -13.32 7.80
CA LYS A 191 13.91 -13.85 7.72
C LYS A 191 14.55 -14.09 9.08
N TYR A 192 14.07 -13.45 10.14
CA TYR A 192 14.61 -13.48 11.51
C TYR A 192 13.49 -13.69 12.54
#